data_d9f277479ddd674d6a8fa16ff75c6efc
#
_entry.id   d9f277479ddd674d6a8fa16ff75c6efc
#
_cell.length_a   1.000
_cell.length_b   1.000
_cell.length_c   1.000
_cell.angle_alpha   90.00
_cell.angle_beta   90.00
_cell.angle_gamma   90.00
#
_symmetry.space_group_name_H-M   'P 1'
#
loop_
_entity.id
_entity.type
_entity.pdbx_description
1 polymer ?
#
loop_
_entity_poly.entity_id
_entity_poly.type
_entity_poly.pdbx_seq_one_letter_code
_entity_poly.pdbx_strand_id
1 'polypeptide(L)'
;MTLSRPIGALFIALLSLPATALERQDVTFKVFQFPASMKPRIDGNPDDWNIVPDSYAITMSEFMDTEQGHGMNHDPKKMDVKIKVGWVKGENRLYFLYEAYKGYWDFSLPGLHNDIFEVVVDGDLSGGPLIDQYHREIFTPEMVGKSASVLDPRIDRETASRQTHGVTAQNYHIFTPPGPNKNWAMEWGCPQYGVDAPYSEHAYNYSFKPGESGKLILEFYITPFDYSGCEGPWRALETQLTENKLIGMGLGLIDWEGADTKVRYGFWNISHQQFWYGDASLLVGFKMMPLEPQFQKTVETKYPVSGEGFPGGAGGGRGGGAPPPPAPAKPPAK
;
A
#
# COMPACT_ATOMS: atom_id res chain seq x y z
N MET A 1 27.92 -14.76 64.63
CA MET A 1 28.28 -14.75 63.21
C MET A 1 27.00 -14.99 62.37
N THR A 2 26.38 -13.92 61.98
CA THR A 2 25.16 -13.94 61.15
C THR A 2 25.52 -13.52 59.72
N LEU A 3 25.48 -14.45 58.79
CA LEU A 3 25.70 -14.21 57.37
C LEU A 3 24.40 -13.68 56.73
N SER A 4 24.39 -12.41 56.38
CA SER A 4 23.34 -11.82 55.53
C SER A 4 23.62 -12.11 54.06
N ARG A 5 22.67 -12.77 53.37
CA ARG A 5 22.68 -12.97 51.93
C ARG A 5 22.10 -11.72 51.22
N PRO A 6 22.72 -11.18 50.17
CA PRO A 6 22.12 -10.13 49.39
C PRO A 6 21.06 -10.73 48.43
N ILE A 7 19.86 -10.17 48.47
CA ILE A 7 18.80 -10.43 47.50
C ILE A 7 19.13 -9.57 46.30
N GLY A 8 19.57 -10.21 45.23
CA GLY A 8 19.74 -9.56 43.93
C GLY A 8 18.37 -9.25 43.32
N ALA A 9 18.01 -7.99 43.23
CA ALA A 9 16.85 -7.54 42.46
C ALA A 9 17.13 -7.65 40.95
N LEU A 10 16.45 -8.57 40.30
CA LEU A 10 16.46 -8.70 38.81
C LEU A 10 15.62 -7.55 38.24
N PHE A 11 16.27 -6.50 37.73
CA PHE A 11 15.62 -5.47 36.94
C PHE A 11 15.34 -6.04 35.54
N ILE A 12 14.09 -6.42 35.29
CA ILE A 12 13.60 -6.67 33.91
C ILE A 12 13.37 -5.29 33.31
N ALA A 13 14.29 -4.83 32.46
CA ALA A 13 14.08 -3.70 31.60
C ALA A 13 13.06 -4.12 30.55
N LEU A 14 11.79 -3.72 30.70
CA LEU A 14 10.83 -3.72 29.62
C LEU A 14 11.34 -2.73 28.57
N LEU A 15 11.93 -3.24 27.51
CA LEU A 15 12.13 -2.52 26.27
C LEU A 15 10.73 -2.24 25.71
N SER A 16 10.19 -1.06 26.01
CA SER A 16 9.06 -0.54 25.27
C SER A 16 9.54 -0.29 23.85
N LEU A 17 9.24 -1.22 22.95
CA LEU A 17 9.27 -0.92 21.51
C LEU A 17 8.37 0.30 21.32
N PRO A 18 8.80 1.32 20.57
CA PRO A 18 7.90 2.40 20.20
C PRO A 18 6.74 1.75 19.48
N ALA A 19 5.55 1.80 20.07
CA ALA A 19 4.34 1.51 19.35
C ALA A 19 4.27 2.58 18.26
N THR A 20 4.42 2.19 16.98
CA THR A 20 4.13 3.07 15.86
C THR A 20 2.66 3.42 15.98
N ALA A 21 2.38 4.62 16.46
CA ALA A 21 1.03 5.08 16.66
C ALA A 21 0.45 5.37 15.28
N LEU A 22 -0.47 4.52 14.81
CA LEU A 22 -1.32 4.84 13.67
C LEU A 22 -2.28 5.94 14.08
N GLU A 23 -2.62 6.81 13.14
CA GLU A 23 -3.65 7.83 13.35
C GLU A 23 -5.03 7.15 13.44
N ARG A 24 -6.03 7.81 14.05
CA ARG A 24 -7.37 7.27 14.27
C ARG A 24 -7.36 5.84 14.83
N GLN A 25 -6.73 5.65 15.98
CA GLN A 25 -6.50 4.33 16.61
C GLN A 25 -7.77 3.51 16.90
N ASP A 26 -8.93 4.16 16.95
CA ASP A 26 -10.26 3.57 17.08
C ASP A 26 -10.84 3.06 15.76
N VAL A 27 -10.19 3.35 14.63
CA VAL A 27 -10.61 2.98 13.28
C VAL A 27 -9.64 1.97 12.66
N THR A 28 -10.16 0.89 12.12
CA THR A 28 -9.38 -0.07 11.32
C THR A 28 -10.20 -0.46 10.11
N PHE A 29 -9.70 -0.14 8.93
CA PHE A 29 -10.32 -0.54 7.68
C PHE A 29 -10.01 -2.00 7.36
N LYS A 30 -10.94 -2.66 6.69
CA LYS A 30 -10.84 -4.07 6.33
C LYS A 30 -10.36 -4.23 4.89
N VAL A 31 -9.37 -5.09 4.68
CA VAL A 31 -8.92 -5.50 3.34
C VAL A 31 -9.48 -6.88 3.06
N PHE A 32 -10.33 -7.00 2.05
CA PHE A 32 -11.06 -8.24 1.74
C PHE A 32 -10.12 -9.31 1.18
N GLN A 33 -10.19 -10.54 1.71
CA GLN A 33 -9.48 -11.67 1.11
C GLN A 33 -10.30 -12.28 -0.02
N PHE A 34 -9.83 -12.15 -1.25
CA PHE A 34 -10.39 -12.88 -2.38
C PHE A 34 -10.00 -14.37 -2.32
N PRO A 35 -10.94 -15.30 -2.61
CA PRO A 35 -10.56 -16.65 -2.97
C PRO A 35 -9.63 -16.62 -4.19
N ALA A 36 -8.57 -17.42 -4.22
CA ALA A 36 -7.60 -17.42 -5.33
C ALA A 36 -8.26 -17.67 -6.72
N SER A 37 -9.36 -18.44 -6.74
CA SER A 37 -10.13 -18.69 -7.97
C SER A 37 -11.08 -17.55 -8.38
N MET A 38 -11.22 -16.53 -7.55
CA MET A 38 -12.09 -15.37 -7.75
C MET A 38 -11.31 -14.06 -7.61
N LYS A 39 -10.00 -14.12 -7.88
CA LYS A 39 -9.14 -12.93 -7.92
C LYS A 39 -9.68 -11.93 -8.95
N PRO A 40 -9.79 -10.63 -8.60
CA PRO A 40 -10.31 -9.64 -9.54
C PRO A 40 -9.38 -9.51 -10.75
N ARG A 41 -9.97 -9.37 -11.92
CA ARG A 41 -9.26 -8.98 -13.14
C ARG A 41 -9.13 -7.48 -13.16
N ILE A 42 -8.04 -7.01 -13.70
CA ILE A 42 -7.82 -5.58 -13.86
C ILE A 42 -8.25 -5.22 -15.30
N ASP A 43 -9.57 -5.05 -15.50
CA ASP A 43 -10.14 -4.82 -16.84
C ASP A 43 -11.10 -3.61 -16.91
N GLY A 44 -11.28 -2.88 -15.81
CA GLY A 44 -12.16 -1.72 -15.70
C GLY A 44 -13.63 -2.10 -15.54
N ASN A 45 -13.94 -3.38 -15.28
CA ASN A 45 -15.27 -3.88 -14.99
C ASN A 45 -15.39 -4.28 -13.52
N PRO A 46 -16.19 -3.58 -12.68
CA PRO A 46 -16.26 -3.81 -11.25
C PRO A 46 -17.02 -5.09 -10.85
N ASP A 47 -17.49 -5.90 -11.80
CA ASP A 47 -18.35 -7.06 -11.51
C ASP A 47 -17.66 -8.10 -10.61
N ASP A 48 -16.35 -8.27 -10.71
CA ASP A 48 -15.57 -9.17 -9.88
C ASP A 48 -15.60 -8.76 -8.39
N TRP A 49 -15.91 -7.50 -8.10
CA TRP A 49 -15.99 -6.93 -6.75
C TRP A 49 -17.39 -7.08 -6.10
N ASN A 50 -18.37 -7.63 -6.82
CA ASN A 50 -19.70 -7.87 -6.29
C ASN A 50 -19.72 -8.87 -5.12
N ILE A 51 -18.69 -9.70 -4.99
CA ILE A 51 -18.53 -10.62 -3.85
C ILE A 51 -18.03 -9.92 -2.57
N VAL A 52 -17.53 -8.68 -2.69
CA VAL A 52 -17.00 -7.90 -1.55
C VAL A 52 -18.16 -7.17 -0.87
N PRO A 53 -18.48 -7.49 0.39
CA PRO A 53 -19.59 -6.85 1.11
C PRO A 53 -19.41 -5.32 1.22
N ASP A 54 -20.52 -4.59 1.30
CA ASP A 54 -20.48 -3.13 1.47
C ASP A 54 -19.83 -2.69 2.79
N SER A 55 -19.76 -3.57 3.79
CA SER A 55 -19.04 -3.29 5.04
C SER A 55 -17.51 -3.17 4.89
N TYR A 56 -17.00 -3.42 3.71
CA TYR A 56 -15.59 -3.18 3.32
C TYR A 56 -15.42 -1.91 2.51
N ALA A 57 -16.51 -1.25 2.12
CA ALA A 57 -16.44 -0.03 1.33
C ALA A 57 -16.01 1.16 2.19
N ILE A 58 -15.09 1.93 1.67
CA ILE A 58 -14.66 3.23 2.19
C ILE A 58 -15.33 4.29 1.32
N THR A 59 -16.13 5.16 1.93
CA THR A 59 -16.89 6.18 1.22
C THR A 59 -16.48 7.58 1.66
N MET A 60 -17.00 8.61 1.01
CA MET A 60 -16.71 10.01 1.36
C MET A 60 -16.96 10.35 2.84
N SER A 61 -17.79 9.57 3.55
CA SER A 61 -17.99 9.77 4.99
C SER A 61 -16.75 9.54 5.85
N GLU A 62 -15.72 8.86 5.30
CA GLU A 62 -14.45 8.63 5.98
C GLU A 62 -13.40 9.69 5.67
N PHE A 63 -13.66 10.55 4.70
CA PHE A 63 -12.71 11.56 4.24
C PHE A 63 -12.96 12.92 4.88
N MET A 64 -11.88 13.61 5.22
CA MET A 64 -11.89 14.98 5.70
C MET A 64 -11.00 15.85 4.79
N ASP A 65 -11.53 17.00 4.35
CA ASP A 65 -10.70 18.01 3.71
C ASP A 65 -9.82 18.71 4.75
N THR A 66 -8.52 18.64 4.55
CA THR A 66 -7.52 19.19 5.47
C THR A 66 -6.82 20.44 4.94
N GLU A 67 -7.21 20.94 3.77
CA GLU A 67 -6.55 22.09 3.14
C GLU A 67 -7.47 23.31 3.00
N GLN A 68 -8.71 23.13 2.55
CA GLN A 68 -9.62 24.24 2.23
C GLN A 68 -10.65 24.53 3.32
N GLY A 69 -10.66 23.72 4.38
CA GLY A 69 -11.53 23.95 5.54
C GLY A 69 -12.95 23.42 5.40
N HIS A 70 -13.24 22.56 4.43
CA HIS A 70 -14.54 21.90 4.30
C HIS A 70 -14.80 20.88 5.42
N GLY A 71 -13.73 20.41 6.10
CA GLY A 71 -13.82 19.34 7.09
C GLY A 71 -14.41 18.09 6.47
N MET A 72 -15.42 17.48 7.09
CA MET A 72 -16.12 16.30 6.56
C MET A 72 -17.36 16.67 5.70
N ASN A 73 -17.58 17.94 5.42
CA ASN A 73 -18.74 18.40 4.65
C ASN A 73 -18.42 18.36 3.14
N HIS A 74 -18.76 17.28 2.49
CA HIS A 74 -18.69 17.16 1.03
C HIS A 74 -20.07 17.33 0.41
N ASP A 75 -20.10 17.79 -0.84
CA ASP A 75 -21.31 17.82 -1.67
C ASP A 75 -21.28 16.62 -2.63
N PRO A 76 -22.17 15.62 -2.48
CA PRO A 76 -22.17 14.44 -3.32
C PRO A 76 -22.51 14.72 -4.79
N LYS A 77 -23.04 15.92 -5.11
CA LYS A 77 -23.22 16.37 -6.49
C LYS A 77 -21.92 16.86 -7.11
N LYS A 78 -20.97 17.27 -6.29
CA LYS A 78 -19.64 17.67 -6.74
C LYS A 78 -18.69 16.49 -6.80
N MET A 79 -18.67 15.67 -5.74
CA MET A 79 -17.81 14.49 -5.66
C MET A 79 -18.45 13.43 -4.76
N ASP A 80 -18.44 12.18 -5.25
CA ASP A 80 -18.78 11.01 -4.46
C ASP A 80 -17.82 9.87 -4.82
N VAL A 81 -17.32 9.16 -3.81
CA VAL A 81 -16.30 8.13 -3.99
C VAL A 81 -16.63 6.91 -3.15
N LYS A 82 -16.42 5.73 -3.75
CA LYS A 82 -16.49 4.44 -3.08
C LYS A 82 -15.25 3.63 -3.44
N ILE A 83 -14.49 3.22 -2.41
CA ILE A 83 -13.26 2.46 -2.57
C ILE A 83 -13.43 1.11 -1.87
N LYS A 84 -12.98 0.04 -2.53
CA LYS A 84 -12.82 -1.27 -1.91
C LYS A 84 -11.37 -1.69 -2.06
N VAL A 85 -10.82 -2.33 -1.03
CA VAL A 85 -9.44 -2.85 -1.02
C VAL A 85 -9.48 -4.34 -0.76
N GLY A 86 -8.69 -5.10 -1.53
CA GLY A 86 -8.63 -6.54 -1.41
C GLY A 86 -7.22 -7.09 -1.53
N TRP A 87 -7.05 -8.37 -1.21
CA TRP A 87 -5.81 -9.11 -1.30
C TRP A 87 -6.05 -10.58 -1.60
N VAL A 88 -5.04 -11.30 -2.05
CA VAL A 88 -5.09 -12.75 -2.29
C VAL A 88 -4.00 -13.43 -1.48
N LYS A 89 -4.37 -14.46 -0.72
CA LYS A 89 -3.41 -15.24 0.08
C LYS A 89 -2.35 -15.88 -0.79
N GLY A 90 -1.08 -15.63 -0.49
CA GLY A 90 0.06 -16.11 -1.26
C GLY A 90 0.51 -15.16 -2.37
N GLU A 91 -0.16 -14.02 -2.53
CA GLU A 91 0.28 -12.92 -3.38
C GLU A 91 0.54 -11.67 -2.52
N ASN A 92 1.66 -10.97 -2.77
CA ASN A 92 1.98 -9.72 -2.07
C ASN A 92 1.43 -8.54 -2.87
N ARG A 93 0.11 -8.51 -3.10
CA ARG A 93 -0.58 -7.50 -3.89
C ARG A 93 -1.81 -6.98 -3.16
N LEU A 94 -1.95 -5.66 -3.16
CA LEU A 94 -3.15 -4.95 -2.75
C LEU A 94 -3.94 -4.57 -4.01
N TYR A 95 -5.16 -5.05 -4.10
CA TYR A 95 -6.10 -4.79 -5.19
C TYR A 95 -7.04 -3.67 -4.78
N PHE A 96 -7.34 -2.76 -5.69
CA PHE A 96 -8.21 -1.61 -5.45
C PHE A 96 -9.29 -1.53 -6.52
N LEU A 97 -10.51 -1.26 -6.06
CA LEU A 97 -11.58 -0.73 -6.88
C LEU A 97 -11.85 0.70 -6.40
N TYR A 98 -11.73 1.65 -7.30
CA TYR A 98 -12.06 3.05 -7.09
C TYR A 98 -13.21 3.43 -8.02
N GLU A 99 -14.38 3.65 -7.46
CA GLU A 99 -15.57 4.14 -8.15
C GLU A 99 -15.80 5.59 -7.71
N ALA A 100 -15.82 6.51 -8.64
CA ALA A 100 -15.99 7.93 -8.33
C ALA A 100 -16.94 8.61 -9.30
N TYR A 101 -17.68 9.60 -8.79
CA TYR A 101 -18.41 10.59 -9.57
C TYR A 101 -17.85 11.97 -9.23
N LYS A 102 -17.62 12.79 -10.26
CA LYS A 102 -17.37 14.22 -10.08
C LYS A 102 -18.25 15.04 -11.00
N GLY A 103 -18.62 16.23 -10.51
CA GLY A 103 -19.30 17.25 -11.30
C GLY A 103 -18.39 17.95 -12.31
N TYR A 104 -17.08 17.89 -12.06
CA TYR A 104 -16.03 18.47 -12.90
C TYR A 104 -14.76 17.65 -12.76
N TRP A 105 -14.30 17.00 -13.86
CA TRP A 105 -13.05 16.23 -13.87
C TRP A 105 -11.91 17.09 -14.42
N ASP A 106 -10.86 17.29 -13.64
CA ASP A 106 -9.67 18.03 -14.06
C ASP A 106 -8.49 17.10 -14.36
N PHE A 107 -8.19 16.92 -15.63
CA PHE A 107 -7.05 16.13 -16.09
C PHE A 107 -6.45 16.66 -17.41
N SER A 108 -6.54 17.97 -17.61
CA SER A 108 -6.04 18.65 -18.81
C SER A 108 -4.60 19.06 -18.76
N LEU A 109 -4.01 19.11 -17.55
CA LEU A 109 -2.65 19.56 -17.32
C LEU A 109 -1.71 18.37 -17.01
N PRO A 110 -0.40 18.52 -17.21
CA PRO A 110 0.55 17.50 -16.80
C PRO A 110 0.82 17.55 -15.27
N GLY A 111 1.20 16.39 -14.70
CA GLY A 111 1.64 16.28 -13.32
C GLY A 111 0.51 16.44 -12.29
N LEU A 112 0.85 16.93 -11.10
CA LEU A 112 -0.04 16.99 -9.94
C LEU A 112 -1.12 18.06 -10.00
N HIS A 113 -1.27 18.77 -11.10
CA HIS A 113 -2.35 19.72 -11.36
C HIS A 113 -3.55 19.06 -12.02
N ASN A 114 -3.88 17.85 -11.59
CA ASN A 114 -5.02 17.06 -12.04
C ASN A 114 -5.68 16.43 -10.82
N ASP A 115 -6.86 15.88 -11.04
CA ASP A 115 -7.49 15.03 -10.04
C ASP A 115 -6.66 13.77 -9.81
N ILE A 116 -6.41 13.47 -8.54
CA ILE A 116 -5.52 12.38 -8.15
C ILE A 116 -6.15 11.59 -7.00
N PHE A 117 -6.09 10.28 -7.11
CA PHE A 117 -6.24 9.38 -5.99
C PHE A 117 -4.84 9.06 -5.43
N GLU A 118 -4.56 9.56 -4.25
CA GLU A 118 -3.26 9.37 -3.59
C GLU A 118 -3.33 8.21 -2.61
N VAL A 119 -2.35 7.30 -2.68
CA VAL A 119 -2.24 6.12 -1.82
C VAL A 119 -0.84 6.08 -1.22
N VAL A 120 -0.75 6.05 0.11
CA VAL A 120 0.50 5.76 0.83
C VAL A 120 0.37 4.43 1.53
N VAL A 121 1.39 3.57 1.43
CA VAL A 121 1.42 2.25 2.06
C VAL A 121 2.70 2.08 2.86
N ASP A 122 2.54 1.72 4.14
CA ASP A 122 3.59 1.27 5.05
C ASP A 122 3.28 -0.17 5.46
N GLY A 123 3.92 -1.12 4.83
CA GLY A 123 3.59 -2.54 4.93
C GLY A 123 4.06 -3.22 6.21
N ASP A 124 5.11 -2.71 6.85
CA ASP A 124 5.70 -3.26 8.07
C ASP A 124 5.45 -2.41 9.32
N LEU A 125 4.72 -1.28 9.15
CA LEU A 125 4.47 -0.30 10.22
C LEU A 125 5.76 0.28 10.79
N SER A 126 6.77 0.49 9.96
CA SER A 126 8.01 1.13 10.39
C SER A 126 7.79 2.58 10.83
N GLY A 127 6.75 3.24 10.31
CA GLY A 127 6.27 4.54 10.79
C GLY A 127 7.26 5.68 10.60
N GLY A 128 6.89 6.85 11.11
CA GLY A 128 7.73 8.05 11.14
C GLY A 128 7.83 8.81 9.82
N PRO A 129 8.51 9.97 9.84
CA PRO A 129 8.73 10.78 8.66
C PRO A 129 9.54 10.01 7.60
N LEU A 130 9.02 9.90 6.39
CA LEU A 130 9.60 9.07 5.32
C LEU A 130 11.04 9.49 5.00
N ILE A 131 11.31 10.79 4.97
CA ILE A 131 12.65 11.34 4.71
C ILE A 131 13.60 11.09 5.89
N ASP A 132 13.12 11.30 7.12
CA ASP A 132 13.95 11.16 8.32
C ASP A 132 14.33 9.71 8.60
N GLN A 133 13.46 8.73 8.32
CA GLN A 133 13.79 7.32 8.44
C GLN A 133 14.96 6.95 7.53
N TYR A 134 14.90 7.35 6.27
CA TYR A 134 15.99 7.09 5.34
C TYR A 134 17.31 7.68 5.83
N HIS A 135 17.30 8.89 6.39
CA HIS A 135 18.49 9.52 6.95
C HIS A 135 19.09 8.73 8.12
N ARG A 136 18.26 8.12 8.95
CA ARG A 136 18.73 7.29 10.09
C ARG A 136 19.39 6.00 9.63
N GLU A 137 18.90 5.39 8.57
CA GLU A 137 19.44 4.12 8.05
C GLU A 137 20.76 4.29 7.31
N ILE A 138 20.93 5.40 6.59
CA ILE A 138 22.12 5.64 5.75
C ILE A 138 23.16 6.46 6.46
N PHE A 139 22.77 7.39 7.29
CA PHE A 139 23.70 8.28 7.98
C PHE A 139 23.98 7.82 9.39
N THR A 140 25.21 8.04 9.85
CA THR A 140 25.61 7.73 11.24
C THR A 140 24.80 8.57 12.25
N PRO A 141 24.74 8.16 13.53
CA PRO A 141 24.06 8.95 14.57
C PRO A 141 24.51 10.41 14.64
N GLU A 142 25.78 10.71 14.33
CA GLU A 142 26.31 12.08 14.31
C GLU A 142 25.75 12.91 13.14
N MET A 143 25.25 12.24 12.12
CA MET A 143 24.68 12.85 10.91
C MET A 143 23.17 13.04 11.04
N VAL A 144 22.51 12.39 11.99
CA VAL A 144 21.07 12.50 12.22
C VAL A 144 20.68 13.96 12.51
N GLY A 145 19.64 14.42 11.84
CA GLY A 145 19.14 15.79 11.99
C GLY A 145 19.85 16.84 11.15
N LYS A 146 20.86 16.47 10.37
CA LYS A 146 21.44 17.35 9.37
C LYS A 146 20.76 17.17 8.02
N SER A 147 20.59 18.24 7.26
CA SER A 147 20.09 18.11 5.87
C SER A 147 21.11 17.39 5.00
N ALA A 148 20.66 16.67 3.98
CA ALA A 148 21.54 15.96 3.06
C ALA A 148 22.53 16.91 2.36
N SER A 149 22.14 18.14 2.08
CA SER A 149 23.03 19.17 1.52
C SER A 149 24.16 19.61 2.48
N VAL A 150 23.99 19.41 3.79
CA VAL A 150 25.05 19.65 4.78
C VAL A 150 26.03 18.47 4.84
N LEU A 151 25.54 17.26 4.57
CA LEU A 151 26.33 16.03 4.61
C LEU A 151 27.14 15.85 3.31
N ASP A 152 26.53 16.16 2.19
CA ASP A 152 27.17 16.23 0.88
C ASP A 152 26.71 17.51 0.16
N PRO A 153 27.57 18.54 0.12
CA PRO A 153 27.21 19.82 -0.50
C PRO A 153 26.96 19.74 -2.02
N ARG A 154 27.23 18.60 -2.65
CA ARG A 154 26.92 18.35 -4.05
C ARG A 154 25.45 17.93 -4.25
N ILE A 155 24.77 17.54 -3.18
CA ILE A 155 23.38 17.09 -3.19
C ILE A 155 22.51 18.19 -2.58
N ASP A 156 21.66 18.81 -3.40
CA ASP A 156 20.68 19.76 -2.89
C ASP A 156 19.55 19.05 -2.13
N ARG A 157 18.84 19.82 -1.30
CA ARG A 157 17.79 19.29 -0.43
C ARG A 157 16.66 18.62 -1.22
N GLU A 158 16.31 19.15 -2.39
CA GLU A 158 15.24 18.59 -3.23
C GLU A 158 15.65 17.25 -3.81
N THR A 159 16.89 17.14 -4.30
CA THR A 159 17.45 15.88 -4.79
C THR A 159 17.50 14.82 -3.68
N ALA A 160 17.97 15.21 -2.48
CA ALA A 160 17.97 14.30 -1.33
C ALA A 160 16.56 13.83 -0.98
N SER A 161 15.58 14.73 -0.90
CA SER A 161 14.19 14.39 -0.65
C SER A 161 13.62 13.43 -1.68
N ARG A 162 13.88 13.67 -2.97
CA ARG A 162 13.42 12.78 -4.04
C ARG A 162 14.02 11.38 -3.98
N GLN A 163 15.28 11.27 -3.53
CA GLN A 163 15.96 9.98 -3.43
C GLN A 163 15.52 9.15 -2.22
N THR A 164 15.01 9.80 -1.19
CA THR A 164 14.73 9.13 0.09
C THR A 164 13.24 8.88 0.33
N HIS A 165 12.38 9.69 -0.27
CA HIS A 165 10.93 9.51 -0.16
C HIS A 165 10.52 8.20 -0.82
N GLY A 166 9.58 7.47 -0.22
CA GLY A 166 9.04 6.24 -0.77
C GLY A 166 9.85 4.96 -0.48
N VAL A 167 11.02 5.07 0.17
CA VAL A 167 11.89 3.89 0.39
C VAL A 167 11.29 2.91 1.39
N THR A 168 10.75 3.36 2.51
CA THR A 168 10.15 2.53 3.57
C THR A 168 8.64 2.55 3.59
N ALA A 169 8.03 3.55 2.98
CA ALA A 169 6.58 3.61 2.73
C ALA A 169 6.35 4.28 1.38
N GLN A 170 5.66 3.61 0.47
CA GLN A 170 5.48 4.06 -0.90
C GLN A 170 4.32 5.05 -1.00
N ASN A 171 4.52 6.13 -1.75
CA ASN A 171 3.51 7.15 -2.03
C ASN A 171 3.18 7.18 -3.52
N TYR A 172 1.98 6.73 -3.87
CA TYR A 172 1.46 6.66 -5.23
C TYR A 172 0.49 7.81 -5.50
N HIS A 173 0.77 8.59 -6.54
CA HIS A 173 -0.16 9.57 -7.09
C HIS A 173 -0.82 8.97 -8.35
N ILE A 174 -2.03 8.50 -8.22
CA ILE A 174 -2.78 7.81 -9.28
C ILE A 174 -3.67 8.82 -9.98
N PHE A 175 -3.43 9.04 -11.27
CA PHE A 175 -4.18 10.03 -12.06
C PHE A 175 -5.61 9.54 -12.32
N THR A 176 -6.59 10.39 -12.10
CA THR A 176 -8.01 10.03 -12.18
C THR A 176 -8.81 10.97 -13.08
N PRO A 177 -8.78 10.71 -14.42
CA PRO A 177 -7.97 9.75 -15.18
C PRO A 177 -6.61 10.33 -15.63
N PRO A 178 -5.80 9.55 -16.38
CA PRO A 178 -4.52 10.03 -16.90
C PRO A 178 -4.68 11.27 -17.78
N GLY A 179 -3.85 12.28 -17.52
CA GLY A 179 -3.78 13.50 -18.32
C GLY A 179 -2.98 13.33 -19.62
N PRO A 180 -2.48 14.45 -20.20
CA PRO A 180 -1.78 14.45 -21.49
C PRO A 180 -0.57 13.55 -21.57
N ASN A 181 0.14 13.33 -20.45
CA ASN A 181 1.32 12.45 -20.38
C ASN A 181 0.99 10.96 -20.42
N LYS A 182 -0.29 10.60 -20.31
CA LYS A 182 -0.81 9.22 -20.33
C LYS A 182 -0.22 8.29 -19.26
N ASN A 183 0.52 8.81 -18.30
CA ASN A 183 0.93 8.03 -17.14
C ASN A 183 -0.30 7.78 -16.27
N TRP A 184 -0.46 6.54 -15.82
CA TRP A 184 -1.58 6.19 -14.93
C TRP A 184 -1.30 6.62 -13.49
N ALA A 185 -0.02 6.56 -13.09
CA ALA A 185 0.44 6.93 -11.77
C ALA A 185 1.89 7.41 -11.81
N MET A 186 2.31 8.04 -10.73
CA MET A 186 3.72 8.24 -10.37
C MET A 186 3.91 7.82 -8.92
N GLU A 187 5.04 7.22 -8.63
CA GLU A 187 5.50 7.00 -7.27
C GLU A 187 6.42 8.15 -6.87
N TRP A 188 6.15 8.73 -5.71
CA TRP A 188 6.98 9.84 -5.24
C TRP A 188 8.30 9.32 -4.70
N GLY A 189 9.39 9.94 -5.11
CA GLY A 189 10.73 9.56 -4.69
C GLY A 189 11.44 8.66 -5.68
N CYS A 190 12.31 7.78 -5.18
CA CYS A 190 13.18 6.96 -6.01
C CYS A 190 12.58 5.67 -6.58
N PRO A 191 11.66 4.97 -5.91
CA PRO A 191 11.21 3.66 -6.36
C PRO A 191 10.15 3.74 -7.46
N GLN A 192 10.44 4.41 -8.57
CA GLN A 192 9.51 4.59 -9.69
C GLN A 192 9.04 3.27 -10.33
N TYR A 193 9.69 2.16 -10.07
CA TYR A 193 9.33 0.84 -10.59
C TYR A 193 8.05 0.26 -9.98
N GLY A 194 7.58 0.79 -8.85
CA GLY A 194 6.33 0.34 -8.21
C GLY A 194 5.09 0.57 -9.08
N VAL A 195 5.14 1.52 -10.02
CA VAL A 195 4.05 1.80 -10.95
C VAL A 195 4.14 1.03 -12.27
N ASP A 196 5.16 0.19 -12.45
CA ASP A 196 5.39 -0.62 -13.63
C ASP A 196 5.09 -2.10 -13.39
N ALA A 197 4.79 -2.84 -14.47
CA ALA A 197 4.68 -4.30 -14.41
C ALA A 197 6.03 -4.93 -14.02
N PRO A 198 6.05 -5.98 -13.20
CA PRO A 198 4.94 -6.76 -12.67
C PRO A 198 4.39 -6.26 -11.32
N TYR A 199 4.85 -5.11 -10.82
CA TYR A 199 4.51 -4.62 -9.48
C TYR A 199 3.16 -3.93 -9.42
N SER A 200 2.65 -3.48 -10.56
CA SER A 200 1.32 -2.87 -10.68
C SER A 200 0.67 -3.21 -12.03
N GLU A 201 -0.64 -3.06 -12.05
CA GLU A 201 -1.47 -3.11 -13.25
C GLU A 201 -2.69 -2.22 -13.02
N HIS A 202 -3.25 -1.64 -14.06
CA HIS A 202 -4.40 -0.73 -13.97
C HIS A 202 -5.32 -0.83 -15.17
N ALA A 203 -6.59 -0.52 -14.97
CA ALA A 203 -7.59 -0.37 -16.03
C ALA A 203 -8.62 0.70 -15.66
N TYR A 204 -8.95 1.53 -16.63
CA TYR A 204 -9.93 2.61 -16.50
C TYR A 204 -11.18 2.35 -17.33
N ASN A 205 -12.32 2.78 -16.81
CA ASN A 205 -13.56 2.87 -17.54
C ASN A 205 -14.24 4.22 -17.27
N TYR A 206 -14.27 5.09 -18.27
CA TYR A 206 -14.92 6.42 -18.23
C TYR A 206 -15.20 6.90 -19.64
N SER A 207 -16.12 7.89 -19.78
CA SER A 207 -16.51 8.42 -21.09
C SER A 207 -16.54 9.95 -21.17
N PHE A 208 -16.22 10.65 -20.09
CA PHE A 208 -16.19 12.12 -20.01
C PHE A 208 -14.85 12.68 -20.53
N LYS A 209 -14.84 13.97 -20.84
CA LYS A 209 -13.66 14.75 -21.20
C LYS A 209 -13.25 15.68 -20.04
N PRO A 210 -12.04 16.29 -20.09
CA PRO A 210 -11.65 17.31 -19.12
C PRO A 210 -12.70 18.40 -19.03
N GLY A 211 -13.12 18.77 -17.81
CA GLY A 211 -14.14 19.75 -17.54
C GLY A 211 -15.57 19.23 -17.54
N GLU A 212 -15.80 18.00 -17.91
CA GLU A 212 -17.13 17.37 -17.89
C GLU A 212 -17.36 16.60 -16.58
N SER A 213 -18.64 16.42 -16.26
CA SER A 213 -19.07 15.52 -15.17
C SER A 213 -19.13 14.08 -15.68
N GLY A 214 -18.97 13.12 -14.76
CA GLY A 214 -19.14 11.73 -15.11
C GLY A 214 -18.72 10.74 -14.02
N LYS A 215 -18.88 9.46 -14.32
CA LYS A 215 -18.41 8.37 -13.46
C LYS A 215 -17.10 7.82 -13.98
N LEU A 216 -16.18 7.56 -13.06
CA LEU A 216 -14.93 6.87 -13.27
C LEU A 216 -14.94 5.55 -12.53
N ILE A 217 -14.53 4.48 -13.19
CA ILE A 217 -14.13 3.22 -12.57
C ILE A 217 -12.63 3.05 -12.82
N LEU A 218 -11.89 2.77 -11.78
CA LEU A 218 -10.48 2.44 -11.87
C LEU A 218 -10.24 1.18 -11.04
N GLU A 219 -9.70 0.17 -11.68
CA GLU A 219 -9.16 -1.01 -11.03
C GLU A 219 -7.66 -1.00 -11.14
N PHE A 220 -6.98 -1.36 -10.08
CA PHE A 220 -5.53 -1.52 -10.10
C PHE A 220 -5.08 -2.42 -8.97
N TYR A 221 -3.85 -2.93 -9.08
CA TYR A 221 -3.12 -3.44 -7.93
C TYR A 221 -1.76 -2.76 -7.82
N ILE A 222 -1.23 -2.77 -6.60
CA ILE A 222 0.15 -2.40 -6.28
C ILE A 222 0.78 -3.51 -5.45
N THR A 223 2.10 -3.62 -5.51
CA THR A 223 2.90 -4.47 -4.63
C THR A 223 3.49 -3.58 -3.53
N PRO A 224 3.08 -3.73 -2.26
CA PRO A 224 3.69 -2.98 -1.17
C PRO A 224 5.09 -3.51 -0.84
N PHE A 225 5.98 -2.62 -0.42
CA PHE A 225 7.35 -2.97 -0.06
C PHE A 225 7.67 -2.51 1.37
N ASP A 226 8.36 -3.36 2.13
CA ASP A 226 8.99 -2.98 3.40
C ASP A 226 10.27 -2.16 3.12
N TYR A 227 10.87 -2.38 1.96
CA TYR A 227 11.99 -1.58 1.44
C TYR A 227 11.95 -1.50 -0.08
N SER A 228 12.02 -0.28 -0.62
CA SER A 228 12.10 -0.02 -2.06
C SER A 228 13.07 1.13 -2.35
N GLY A 229 14.34 0.81 -2.57
CA GLY A 229 15.38 1.83 -2.79
C GLY A 229 15.62 2.18 -4.25
N CYS A 230 16.42 3.22 -4.46
CA CYS A 230 16.86 3.69 -5.79
C CYS A 230 17.70 2.67 -6.58
N GLU A 231 18.17 1.63 -5.91
CA GLU A 231 18.99 0.58 -6.55
C GLU A 231 18.18 -0.25 -7.53
N GLY A 232 16.87 -0.19 -7.44
CA GLY A 232 15.95 -0.90 -8.29
C GLY A 232 15.33 -2.14 -7.62
N PRO A 233 14.42 -2.81 -8.32
CA PRO A 233 13.57 -3.85 -7.73
C PRO A 233 14.34 -5.10 -7.27
N TRP A 234 15.55 -5.32 -7.76
CA TRP A 234 16.37 -6.47 -7.36
C TRP A 234 16.86 -6.42 -5.90
N ARG A 235 16.74 -5.27 -5.23
CA ARG A 235 16.99 -5.10 -3.79
C ARG A 235 15.74 -4.80 -2.97
N ALA A 236 14.61 -4.62 -3.62
CA ALA A 236 13.36 -4.38 -2.95
C ALA A 236 12.95 -5.58 -2.07
N LEU A 237 12.34 -5.29 -0.94
CA LEU A 237 11.78 -6.27 -0.03
C LEU A 237 10.26 -6.12 -0.04
N GLU A 238 9.57 -7.04 -0.71
CA GLU A 238 8.10 -7.02 -0.74
C GLU A 238 7.50 -7.29 0.64
N THR A 239 6.48 -6.54 0.99
CA THR A 239 5.69 -6.78 2.18
C THR A 239 4.99 -8.13 2.10
N GLN A 240 5.23 -8.99 3.10
CA GLN A 240 4.52 -10.26 3.20
C GLN A 240 3.11 -10.04 3.74
N LEU A 241 2.11 -10.22 2.89
CA LEU A 241 0.70 -10.11 3.26
C LEU A 241 0.19 -11.44 3.82
N THR A 242 -0.30 -11.42 5.05
CA THR A 242 -0.83 -12.60 5.76
C THR A 242 -2.14 -12.26 6.46
N GLU A 243 -2.96 -13.29 6.73
CA GLU A 243 -4.21 -13.11 7.47
C GLU A 243 -3.98 -12.44 8.82
N ASN A 244 -4.83 -11.48 9.13
CA ASN A 244 -4.78 -10.63 10.33
C ASN A 244 -3.59 -9.67 10.43
N LYS A 245 -2.71 -9.61 9.44
CA LYS A 245 -1.68 -8.57 9.41
C LYS A 245 -2.34 -7.20 9.37
N LEU A 246 -1.82 -6.28 10.17
CA LEU A 246 -2.12 -4.86 10.13
C LEU A 246 -1.01 -4.16 9.33
N ILE A 247 -1.39 -3.26 8.44
CA ILE A 247 -0.49 -2.35 7.71
C ILE A 247 -0.98 -0.92 7.91
N GLY A 248 -0.09 0.05 7.72
CA GLY A 248 -0.43 1.46 7.62
C GLY A 248 -0.82 1.81 6.19
N MET A 249 -1.95 2.50 6.00
CA MET A 249 -2.29 3.05 4.68
C MET A 249 -3.00 4.39 4.81
N GLY A 250 -2.69 5.30 3.91
CA GLY A 250 -3.38 6.55 3.73
C GLY A 250 -4.04 6.58 2.35
N LEU A 251 -5.26 7.09 2.30
CA LEU A 251 -5.98 7.34 1.06
C LEU A 251 -6.36 8.82 1.01
N GLY A 252 -6.05 9.48 -0.11
CA GLY A 252 -6.36 10.88 -0.31
C GLY A 252 -6.90 11.18 -1.71
N LEU A 253 -7.63 12.26 -1.81
CA LEU A 253 -8.20 12.77 -3.04
C LEU A 253 -7.72 14.21 -3.22
N ILE A 254 -6.89 14.44 -4.23
CA ILE A 254 -6.54 15.79 -4.67
C ILE A 254 -7.62 16.21 -5.67
N ASP A 255 -8.37 17.21 -5.30
CA ASP A 255 -9.55 17.67 -6.02
C ASP A 255 -9.30 19.07 -6.60
N TRP A 256 -9.35 19.17 -7.92
CA TRP A 256 -9.23 20.44 -8.65
C TRP A 256 -10.56 20.79 -9.31
N GLU A 257 -10.94 22.06 -9.24
CA GLU A 257 -12.09 22.59 -9.97
C GLU A 257 -11.64 23.72 -10.89
N GLY A 258 -11.26 23.37 -12.13
CA GLY A 258 -10.90 24.30 -13.19
C GLY A 258 -9.40 24.38 -13.49
N ALA A 259 -9.05 24.20 -14.75
CA ALA A 259 -7.68 24.21 -15.25
C ALA A 259 -6.89 25.50 -14.97
N ASP A 260 -7.59 26.61 -14.77
CA ASP A 260 -7.00 27.91 -14.47
C ASP A 260 -6.82 28.19 -12.99
N THR A 261 -7.31 27.30 -12.11
CA THR A 261 -7.17 27.50 -10.68
C THR A 261 -5.80 27.02 -10.22
N LYS A 262 -5.07 27.90 -9.53
CA LYS A 262 -3.81 27.55 -8.87
C LYS A 262 -4.03 26.98 -7.47
N VAL A 263 -5.28 26.83 -7.07
CA VAL A 263 -5.68 26.39 -5.74
C VAL A 263 -6.54 25.15 -5.89
N ARG A 264 -6.18 24.08 -5.22
CA ARG A 264 -6.99 22.87 -5.12
C ARG A 264 -8.35 23.20 -4.50
N TYR A 265 -9.40 22.55 -4.97
CA TYR A 265 -10.72 22.65 -4.35
C TYR A 265 -10.75 21.96 -2.99
N GLY A 266 -10.01 20.84 -2.86
CA GLY A 266 -9.85 20.14 -1.60
C GLY A 266 -8.69 19.16 -1.61
N PHE A 267 -8.27 18.79 -0.40
CA PHE A 267 -7.36 17.66 -0.15
C PHE A 267 -8.01 16.76 0.90
N TRP A 268 -8.83 15.86 0.40
CA TRP A 268 -9.63 14.96 1.20
C TRP A 268 -8.83 13.73 1.56
N ASN A 269 -8.76 13.34 2.82
CA ASN A 269 -8.03 12.14 3.22
C ASN A 269 -8.67 11.44 4.43
N ILE A 270 -8.40 10.13 4.56
CA ILE A 270 -8.95 9.30 5.64
C ILE A 270 -8.15 9.40 6.94
N SER A 271 -6.95 9.95 6.90
CA SER A 271 -6.09 10.18 8.06
C SER A 271 -6.58 11.37 8.91
N HIS A 272 -7.28 12.32 8.29
CA HIS A 272 -7.69 13.60 8.87
C HIS A 272 -6.51 14.50 9.26
N GLN A 273 -5.31 14.22 8.69
CA GLN A 273 -4.08 14.97 8.90
C GLN A 273 -3.56 15.55 7.58
N GLN A 274 -3.06 16.79 7.60
CA GLN A 274 -2.64 17.45 6.36
C GLN A 274 -1.38 16.82 5.74
N PHE A 275 -0.46 16.32 6.56
CA PHE A 275 0.87 15.85 6.11
C PHE A 275 1.04 14.32 6.15
N TRP A 276 -0.07 13.59 6.11
CA TRP A 276 -0.08 12.13 6.14
C TRP A 276 0.75 11.47 5.02
N TYR A 277 0.88 12.14 3.89
CA TYR A 277 1.65 11.68 2.73
C TYR A 277 3.17 11.73 2.92
N GLY A 278 3.65 12.38 3.96
CA GLY A 278 5.09 12.52 4.26
C GLY A 278 5.50 11.89 5.59
N ASP A 279 4.55 11.31 6.34
CA ASP A 279 4.80 10.71 7.65
C ASP A 279 3.93 9.47 7.86
N ALA A 280 4.55 8.29 7.85
CA ALA A 280 3.86 7.03 8.00
C ALA A 280 3.21 6.84 9.39
N SER A 281 3.59 7.62 10.40
CA SER A 281 2.90 7.63 11.69
C SER A 281 1.49 8.23 11.61
N LEU A 282 1.19 8.97 10.55
CA LEU A 282 -0.12 9.58 10.31
C LEU A 282 -1.04 8.73 9.42
N LEU A 283 -0.63 7.50 9.08
CA LEU A 283 -1.46 6.55 8.34
C LEU A 283 -2.50 5.89 9.24
N VAL A 284 -3.51 5.28 8.64
CA VAL A 284 -4.60 4.58 9.34
C VAL A 284 -4.40 3.07 9.21
N GLY A 285 -4.90 2.31 10.19
CA GLY A 285 -4.78 0.86 10.20
C GLY A 285 -5.66 0.17 9.14
N PHE A 286 -5.05 -0.71 8.33
CA PHE A 286 -5.72 -1.60 7.40
C PHE A 286 -5.41 -3.05 7.75
N LYS A 287 -6.46 -3.84 8.02
CA LYS A 287 -6.32 -5.24 8.42
C LYS A 287 -6.60 -6.18 7.26
N MET A 288 -5.64 -7.05 6.97
CA MET A 288 -5.81 -8.16 6.05
C MET A 288 -6.81 -9.15 6.63
N MET A 289 -8.04 -9.15 6.15
CA MET A 289 -9.07 -10.03 6.69
C MET A 289 -8.82 -11.48 6.26
N PRO A 290 -9.17 -12.46 7.09
CA PRO A 290 -9.21 -13.85 6.66
C PRO A 290 -10.33 -14.08 5.65
N LEU A 291 -10.28 -15.21 4.95
CA LEU A 291 -11.31 -15.59 3.98
C LEU A 291 -12.69 -15.65 4.68
N GLU A 292 -13.68 -14.98 4.08
CA GLU A 292 -15.04 -14.95 4.59
C GLU A 292 -15.64 -16.38 4.69
N PRO A 293 -16.45 -16.68 5.73
CA PRO A 293 -16.94 -18.04 6.00
C PRO A 293 -17.67 -18.71 4.83
N GLN A 294 -18.38 -17.94 4.01
CA GLN A 294 -19.07 -18.46 2.83
C GLN A 294 -18.13 -19.05 1.79
N PHE A 295 -16.89 -18.55 1.71
CA PHE A 295 -15.89 -19.05 0.77
C PHE A 295 -15.03 -20.17 1.35
N GLN A 296 -14.90 -20.29 2.68
CA GLN A 296 -14.17 -21.36 3.35
C GLN A 296 -14.77 -22.72 3.04
N LYS A 297 -16.10 -22.85 3.05
CA LYS A 297 -16.81 -24.09 2.75
C LYS A 297 -16.56 -24.60 1.33
N THR A 298 -16.36 -23.70 0.38
CA THR A 298 -16.06 -24.07 -1.03
C THR A 298 -14.67 -24.70 -1.18
N VAL A 299 -13.72 -24.30 -0.36
CA VAL A 299 -12.37 -24.87 -0.34
C VAL A 299 -12.40 -26.27 0.27
N GLU A 300 -13.10 -26.47 1.39
CA GLU A 300 -13.21 -27.77 2.07
C GLU A 300 -13.91 -28.83 1.21
N THR A 301 -14.95 -28.45 0.46
CA THR A 301 -15.66 -29.39 -0.42
C THR A 301 -14.86 -29.79 -1.67
N LYS A 302 -13.96 -28.93 -2.12
CA LYS A 302 -13.12 -29.22 -3.31
C LYS A 302 -11.92 -30.11 -2.99
N TYR A 303 -11.50 -30.15 -1.74
CA TYR A 303 -10.44 -31.00 -1.22
C TYR A 303 -10.86 -31.59 0.13
N PRO A 304 -11.78 -32.61 0.13
CA PRO A 304 -12.08 -33.30 1.37
C PRO A 304 -10.79 -33.93 1.89
N VAL A 305 -10.37 -33.52 3.07
CA VAL A 305 -9.31 -34.23 3.78
C VAL A 305 -9.89 -35.60 4.11
N SER A 306 -9.56 -36.59 3.31
CA SER A 306 -9.89 -37.96 3.60
C SER A 306 -9.14 -38.34 4.88
N GLY A 307 -9.85 -38.29 6.00
CA GLY A 307 -9.39 -38.78 7.30
C GLY A 307 -9.37 -40.32 7.35
N GLU A 308 -8.83 -40.97 6.33
CA GLU A 308 -8.56 -42.40 6.40
C GLU A 308 -7.06 -42.59 6.66
N GLY A 309 -6.78 -43.06 7.85
CA GLY A 309 -5.45 -43.43 8.28
C GLY A 309 -4.82 -44.39 7.28
N PHE A 310 -3.58 -44.16 6.97
CA PHE A 310 -2.75 -45.12 6.24
C PHE A 310 -2.75 -46.44 7.03
N PRO A 311 -3.20 -47.57 6.45
CA PRO A 311 -2.99 -48.85 7.06
C PRO A 311 -1.50 -49.14 7.01
N GLY A 312 -0.92 -49.37 8.17
CA GLY A 312 0.48 -49.77 8.28
C GLY A 312 0.79 -51.03 7.43
N GLY A 313 1.55 -50.83 6.38
CA GLY A 313 2.12 -51.89 5.58
C GLY A 313 3.59 -52.08 5.95
N ALA A 314 3.88 -53.14 6.69
CA ALA A 314 5.23 -53.64 6.87
C ALA A 314 5.72 -54.26 5.56
N GLY A 315 6.98 -54.04 5.19
CA GLY A 315 7.67 -54.90 4.25
C GLY A 315 8.57 -54.22 3.24
N GLY A 316 9.84 -54.31 3.46
CA GLY A 316 11.05 -54.30 2.75
C GLY A 316 11.08 -54.08 1.23
N GLY A 317 12.08 -53.30 0.78
CA GLY A 317 12.49 -53.23 -0.62
C GLY A 317 13.52 -52.15 -0.86
N ARG A 318 14.76 -52.49 -0.91
CA ARG A 318 15.88 -51.67 -1.43
C ARG A 318 15.64 -51.35 -2.89
N GLY A 319 15.81 -50.09 -3.31
CA GLY A 319 15.77 -49.70 -4.73
C GLY A 319 16.23 -48.28 -4.98
N GLY A 320 17.45 -48.13 -5.45
CA GLY A 320 18.00 -47.18 -6.39
C GLY A 320 17.54 -45.71 -6.35
N GLY A 321 18.37 -44.85 -5.77
CA GLY A 321 18.21 -43.40 -5.95
C GLY A 321 18.56 -42.96 -7.38
N ALA A 322 17.67 -42.20 -8.01
CA ALA A 322 17.95 -41.51 -9.25
C ALA A 322 18.97 -40.39 -9.01
N PRO A 323 19.89 -40.13 -9.95
CA PRO A 323 20.86 -39.04 -9.81
C PRO A 323 20.16 -37.67 -9.93
N PRO A 324 20.72 -36.64 -9.27
CA PRO A 324 20.18 -35.27 -9.37
C PRO A 324 20.37 -34.70 -10.79
N PRO A 325 19.49 -33.76 -11.22
CA PRO A 325 19.60 -33.14 -12.53
C PRO A 325 20.86 -32.25 -12.63
N PRO A 326 21.45 -32.13 -13.84
CA PRO A 326 22.66 -31.35 -14.04
C PRO A 326 22.42 -29.84 -13.79
N ALA A 327 23.41 -29.17 -13.24
CA ALA A 327 23.43 -27.75 -12.99
C ALA A 327 23.34 -26.95 -14.31
N PRO A 328 22.68 -25.76 -14.30
CA PRO A 328 22.58 -24.92 -15.50
C PRO A 328 23.95 -24.38 -15.93
N ALA A 329 24.18 -24.34 -17.23
CA ALA A 329 25.41 -23.91 -17.87
C ALA A 329 25.66 -22.41 -17.62
N LYS A 330 26.91 -22.05 -17.31
CA LYS A 330 27.37 -20.66 -17.20
C LYS A 330 27.22 -19.92 -18.54
N PRO A 331 26.77 -18.68 -18.56
CA PRO A 331 26.77 -17.89 -19.77
C PRO A 331 28.20 -17.55 -20.25
N PRO A 332 28.40 -17.37 -21.55
CA PRO A 332 29.72 -17.09 -22.10
C PRO A 332 30.25 -15.72 -21.68
N ALA A 333 31.52 -15.66 -21.36
CA ALA A 333 32.26 -14.44 -21.08
C ALA A 333 32.28 -13.52 -22.33
N LYS A 334 31.96 -12.24 -22.11
CA LYS A 334 32.34 -11.15 -23.00
C LYS A 334 33.43 -10.33 -22.35
#